data_c874c57072590f40b1b04d99b92e2d71
#
_entry.id   c874c57072590f40b1b04d99b92e2d71
#
_cell.length_a   1.000
_cell.length_b   1.000
_cell.length_c   1.000
_cell.angle_alpha   90.00
_cell.angle_beta   90.00
_cell.angle_gamma   90.00
#
_symmetry.space_group_name_H-M   'P 1'
#
loop_
_entity.id
_entity.type
_entity.pdbx_description
1 polymer ?
#
loop_
_entity_poly.entity_id
_entity_poly.type
_entity_poly.pdbx_seq_one_letter_code
_entity_poly.pdbx_strand_id
1 'polypeptide(L)'
;GTHITAMGADGDNKNEVASSVFAKADIIVNDSVSQCEVDGDTSFAIRDGVITADSPVELGLLIKDDIKRANDEQITLVDLTGIAVQDIIVAEMVCDCLLK
;
A
#
# COMPACT_ATOMS: atom_id res chain seq x y z
N GLY A 1 -6.64 -16.74 -2.71
CA GLY A 1 -7.56 -15.66 -2.97
C GLY A 1 -7.71 -14.63 -1.85
N THR A 2 -6.83 -14.67 -0.84
CA THR A 2 -6.88 -13.74 0.29
C THR A 2 -6.47 -12.34 -0.14
N HIS A 3 -7.16 -11.33 0.40
CA HIS A 3 -6.75 -9.93 0.31
C HIS A 3 -6.35 -9.44 1.70
N ILE A 4 -5.21 -8.74 1.78
CA ILE A 4 -4.68 -8.20 3.02
C ILE A 4 -4.52 -6.68 2.85
N THR A 5 -5.06 -5.93 3.81
CA THR A 5 -4.84 -4.49 3.88
C THR A 5 -4.07 -4.18 5.16
N ALA A 6 -2.85 -3.69 5.02
CA ALA A 6 -1.99 -3.27 6.12
C ALA A 6 -1.97 -1.75 6.18
N MET A 7 -2.41 -1.17 7.29
CA MET A 7 -2.54 0.29 7.42
C MET A 7 -2.05 0.87 8.75
N GLY A 8 -1.42 0.06 9.58
CA GLY A 8 -0.91 0.48 10.88
C GLY A 8 0.55 0.92 10.90
N ALA A 9 1.34 0.56 9.89
CA ALA A 9 2.77 0.88 9.81
C ALA A 9 2.99 2.22 9.09
N ASP A 10 2.67 3.31 9.77
CA ASP A 10 2.69 4.68 9.25
C ASP A 10 3.92 5.49 9.69
N GLY A 11 4.93 4.85 10.26
CA GLY A 11 6.14 5.50 10.72
C GLY A 11 7.29 4.52 10.92
N ASP A 12 8.46 5.05 11.32
CA ASP A 12 9.67 4.27 11.54
C ASP A 12 9.44 3.13 12.56
N ASN A 13 9.98 1.97 12.26
CA ASN A 13 9.95 0.79 13.12
C ASN A 13 8.58 0.19 13.40
N LYS A 14 7.54 0.64 12.75
CA LYS A 14 6.22 0.01 12.83
C LYS A 14 6.12 -1.11 11.81
N ASN A 15 5.75 -2.30 12.27
CA ASN A 15 5.59 -3.48 11.42
C ASN A 15 4.44 -4.34 11.94
N GLU A 16 3.46 -4.59 11.08
CA GLU A 16 2.30 -5.42 11.42
C GLU A 16 2.24 -6.72 10.62
N VAL A 17 2.86 -6.75 9.43
CA VAL A 17 2.81 -7.90 8.53
C VAL A 17 4.20 -8.51 8.39
N ALA A 18 4.29 -9.80 8.66
CA ALA A 18 5.55 -10.53 8.52
C ALA A 18 6.03 -10.53 7.06
N SER A 19 7.34 -10.40 6.85
CA SER A 19 7.95 -10.40 5.52
C SER A 19 7.59 -11.65 4.71
N SER A 20 7.41 -12.80 5.37
CA SER A 20 7.01 -14.05 4.72
C SER A 20 5.64 -13.96 4.01
N VAL A 21 4.76 -13.07 4.46
CA VAL A 21 3.46 -12.83 3.81
C VAL A 21 3.66 -12.13 2.48
N PHE A 22 4.58 -11.16 2.44
CA PHE A 22 4.94 -10.47 1.20
C PHE A 22 5.50 -11.44 0.15
N ALA A 23 6.27 -12.42 0.59
CA ALA A 23 6.83 -13.44 -0.31
C ALA A 23 5.74 -14.27 -0.99
N LYS A 24 4.57 -14.41 -0.37
CA LYS A 24 3.43 -15.17 -0.89
C LYS A 24 2.43 -14.32 -1.68
N ALA A 25 2.53 -13.01 -1.59
CA ALA A 25 1.62 -12.11 -2.29
C ALA A 25 1.96 -12.06 -3.79
N ASP A 26 0.94 -12.19 -4.62
CA ASP A 26 1.09 -12.10 -6.08
C ASP A 26 1.07 -10.65 -6.56
N ILE A 27 0.29 -9.81 -5.89
CA ILE A 27 0.20 -8.39 -6.20
C ILE A 27 0.37 -7.61 -4.90
N ILE A 28 1.38 -6.74 -4.86
CA ILE A 28 1.67 -5.86 -3.74
C ILE A 28 1.42 -4.42 -4.19
N VAL A 29 0.62 -3.69 -3.43
CA VAL A 29 0.23 -2.32 -3.75
C VAL A 29 0.61 -1.41 -2.59
N ASN A 30 1.17 -0.25 -2.92
CA ASN A 30 1.47 0.81 -1.96
C ASN A 30 0.67 2.07 -2.32
N ASP A 31 0.27 2.85 -1.33
CA ASP A 31 -0.31 4.18 -1.57
C ASP A 31 0.75 5.13 -2.13
N SER A 32 1.99 5.03 -1.66
CA SER A 32 3.17 5.67 -2.22
C SER A 32 4.34 4.70 -2.12
N VAL A 33 4.87 4.26 -3.24
CA VAL A 33 6.00 3.32 -3.29
C VAL A 33 7.21 3.91 -2.57
N SER A 34 7.55 5.16 -2.83
CA SER A 34 8.70 5.82 -2.21
C SER A 34 8.56 5.93 -0.68
N GLN A 35 7.36 6.18 -0.18
CA GLN A 35 7.10 6.29 1.26
C GLN A 35 7.10 4.91 1.93
N CYS A 36 6.50 3.91 1.32
CA CYS A 36 6.45 2.55 1.86
C CYS A 36 7.82 1.85 1.87
N GLU A 37 8.75 2.27 1.02
CA GLU A 37 10.14 1.79 1.07
C GLU A 37 10.85 2.17 2.37
N VAL A 38 10.38 3.22 3.03
CA VAL A 38 10.99 3.76 4.25
C VAL A 38 10.16 3.44 5.48
N ASP A 39 8.86 3.68 5.44
CA ASP A 39 8.00 3.68 6.63
C ASP A 39 7.02 2.52 6.72
N GLY A 40 6.66 1.88 5.62
CA GLY A 40 5.64 0.83 5.59
C GLY A 40 6.14 -0.57 5.91
N ASP A 41 5.21 -1.51 6.04
CA ASP A 41 5.53 -2.93 6.15
C ASP A 41 6.37 -3.43 4.97
N THR A 42 6.18 -2.84 3.79
CA THR A 42 6.98 -3.09 2.59
C THR A 42 8.47 -2.87 2.85
N SER A 43 8.85 -1.87 3.65
CA SER A 43 10.24 -1.57 3.97
C SER A 43 10.96 -2.76 4.64
N PHE A 44 10.26 -3.45 5.53
CA PHE A 44 10.80 -4.64 6.19
C PHE A 44 10.95 -5.81 5.23
N ALA A 45 9.99 -6.01 4.35
CA ALA A 45 10.04 -7.06 3.34
C ALA A 45 11.19 -6.86 2.35
N ILE A 46 11.45 -5.62 1.95
CA ILE A 46 12.60 -5.26 1.10
C ILE A 46 13.91 -5.48 1.86
N ARG A 47 13.97 -5.03 3.09
CA ARG A 47 15.15 -5.15 3.96
C ARG A 47 15.51 -6.61 4.21
N ASP A 48 14.49 -7.46 4.40
CA ASP A 48 14.67 -8.90 4.59
C ASP A 48 14.96 -9.65 3.29
N GLY A 49 14.90 -8.98 2.15
CA GLY A 49 15.24 -9.55 0.85
C GLY A 49 14.19 -10.49 0.25
N VAL A 50 12.96 -10.50 0.78
CA VAL A 50 11.88 -11.36 0.26
C VAL A 50 11.20 -10.77 -0.97
N ILE A 51 11.27 -9.44 -1.12
CA ILE A 51 10.84 -8.71 -2.31
C ILE A 51 11.88 -7.66 -2.68
N THR A 52 11.79 -7.11 -3.89
CA THR A 52 12.64 -6.00 -4.34
C THR A 52 11.86 -4.69 -4.32
N ALA A 53 12.56 -3.55 -4.40
CA ALA A 53 11.92 -2.24 -4.47
C ALA A 53 11.01 -2.07 -5.70
N ASP A 54 11.21 -2.89 -6.75
CA ASP A 54 10.39 -2.87 -7.97
C ASP A 54 9.13 -3.74 -7.88
N SER A 55 9.00 -4.56 -6.83
CA SER A 55 7.84 -5.45 -6.67
C SER A 55 6.52 -4.73 -6.43
N PRO A 56 6.45 -3.68 -5.57
CA PRO A 56 5.19 -2.99 -5.32
C PRO A 56 4.76 -2.09 -6.47
N VAL A 57 3.44 -1.98 -6.65
CA VAL A 57 2.80 -1.08 -7.61
C VAL A 57 2.11 0.05 -6.84
N GLU A 58 2.24 1.29 -7.31
CA GLU A 58 1.49 2.40 -6.73
C GLU A 58 0.00 2.26 -6.97
N LEU A 59 -0.80 2.59 -5.96
CA LEU A 59 -2.26 2.49 -6.02
C LEU A 59 -2.83 3.32 -7.19
N GLY A 60 -2.31 4.53 -7.39
CA GLY A 60 -2.73 5.37 -8.50
C GLY A 60 -2.49 4.74 -9.86
N LEU A 61 -1.33 4.09 -10.03
CA LEU A 61 -0.99 3.39 -11.26
C LEU A 61 -1.84 2.15 -11.47
N LEU A 62 -2.12 1.41 -10.40
CA LEU A 62 -2.99 0.24 -10.43
C LEU A 62 -4.39 0.60 -10.95
N ILE A 63 -4.94 1.71 -10.46
CA ILE A 63 -6.26 2.20 -10.87
C ILE A 63 -6.22 2.66 -12.33
N LYS A 64 -5.20 3.44 -12.70
CA LYS A 64 -5.04 3.99 -14.05
C LYS A 64 -4.89 2.90 -15.10
N ASP A 65 -4.09 1.88 -14.81
CA ASP A 65 -3.77 0.79 -15.75
C ASP A 65 -4.72 -0.40 -15.60
N ASP A 66 -5.73 -0.29 -14.72
CA ASP A 66 -6.75 -1.32 -14.48
C ASP A 66 -6.12 -2.70 -14.13
N ILE A 67 -5.10 -2.68 -13.28
CA ILE A 67 -4.41 -3.89 -12.84
C ILE A 67 -5.32 -4.68 -11.89
N LYS A 68 -5.56 -5.95 -12.22
CA LYS A 68 -6.46 -6.82 -11.47
C LYS A 68 -5.81 -8.18 -11.24
N ARG A 69 -6.42 -8.96 -10.35
CA ARG A 69 -6.06 -10.36 -10.20
C ARG A 69 -6.25 -11.10 -11.53
N ALA A 70 -5.32 -11.98 -11.84
CA ALA A 70 -5.46 -12.87 -13.00
C ALA A 70 -6.46 -14.00 -12.74
N ASN A 71 -6.65 -14.39 -11.48
CA ASN A 71 -7.59 -15.44 -11.06
C ASN A 71 -7.95 -15.25 -9.57
N ASP A 72 -8.89 -16.04 -9.09
CA ASP A 72 -9.41 -15.95 -7.71
C ASP A 72 -8.45 -16.54 -6.67
N GLU A 73 -7.39 -17.20 -7.09
CA GLU A 73 -6.40 -17.81 -6.19
C GLU A 73 -5.27 -16.87 -5.81
N GLN A 74 -5.05 -15.81 -6.58
CA GLN A 74 -3.99 -14.84 -6.31
C GLN A 74 -4.21 -14.11 -4.98
N ILE A 75 -3.13 -13.95 -4.24
CA ILE A 75 -3.09 -13.22 -2.97
C ILE A 75 -2.68 -11.77 -3.26
N THR A 76 -3.47 -10.83 -2.78
CA THR A 76 -3.20 -9.40 -2.92
C THR A 76 -2.93 -8.77 -1.56
N LEU A 77 -1.96 -7.88 -1.51
CA LEU A 77 -1.57 -7.16 -0.29
C LEU A 77 -1.45 -5.68 -0.60
N VAL A 78 -2.11 -4.86 0.21
CA VAL A 78 -2.05 -3.39 0.13
C VAL A 78 -1.42 -2.87 1.41
N ASP A 79 -0.34 -2.12 1.28
CA ASP A 79 0.35 -1.47 2.40
C ASP A 79 0.13 0.04 2.30
N LEU A 80 -0.57 0.59 3.29
CA LEU A 80 -0.96 1.99 3.33
C LEU A 80 -0.28 2.69 4.52
N THR A 81 0.56 3.65 4.21
CA THR A 81 1.26 4.46 5.21
C THR A 81 0.61 5.81 5.47
N GLY A 82 -0.39 6.17 4.65
CA GLY A 82 -1.03 7.49 4.69
C GLY A 82 -0.25 8.52 3.89
N ILE A 83 -0.92 9.18 2.97
CA ILE A 83 -0.32 10.25 2.14
C ILE A 83 -1.10 11.54 2.32
N ALA A 84 -0.39 12.68 2.30
CA ALA A 84 -0.96 13.99 2.58
C ALA A 84 -2.10 14.37 1.61
N VAL A 85 -2.08 13.88 0.38
CA VAL A 85 -3.13 14.15 -0.60
C VAL A 85 -4.50 13.65 -0.14
N GLN A 86 -4.55 12.57 0.66
CA GLN A 86 -5.80 12.05 1.22
C GLN A 86 -6.42 13.06 2.18
N ASP A 87 -5.60 13.66 3.06
CA ASP A 87 -6.05 14.68 4.00
C ASP A 87 -6.52 15.93 3.29
N ILE A 88 -5.81 16.35 2.24
CA ILE A 88 -6.15 17.53 1.43
C ILE A 88 -7.50 17.33 0.75
N ILE A 89 -7.74 16.17 0.14
CA ILE A 89 -9.00 15.86 -0.53
C ILE A 89 -10.17 15.86 0.47
N VAL A 90 -9.98 15.23 1.63
CA VAL A 90 -11.02 15.20 2.67
C VAL A 90 -11.31 16.60 3.19
N ALA A 91 -10.27 17.40 3.45
CA ALA A 91 -10.41 18.78 3.91
C ALA A 91 -11.17 19.63 2.88
N GLU A 92 -10.84 19.48 1.59
CA GLU A 92 -11.52 20.18 0.49
C GLU A 92 -13.00 19.79 0.43
N MET A 93 -13.33 18.52 0.53
CA MET A 93 -14.72 18.04 0.55
C MET A 93 -15.50 18.60 1.74
N VAL A 94 -14.90 18.64 2.93
CA VAL A 94 -15.52 19.19 4.13
C VAL A 94 -15.77 20.69 3.97
N CYS A 95 -14.79 21.45 3.44
CA CYS A 95 -14.96 22.87 3.16
C CYS A 95 -16.08 23.11 2.16
N ASP A 96 -16.16 22.35 1.10
CA ASP A 96 -17.25 22.46 0.10
C ASP A 96 -18.62 22.21 0.72
N CYS A 97 -18.72 21.22 1.61
CA CYS A 97 -19.96 20.94 2.33
C CYS A 97 -20.37 22.06 3.29
N LEU A 98 -19.41 22.69 3.98
CA LEU A 98 -19.66 23.74 4.95
C LEU A 98 -19.95 25.11 4.33
N LEU A 99 -19.43 25.37 3.13
CA LEU A 99 -19.56 26.65 2.43
C LEU A 99 -20.77 26.71 1.48
N LYS A 100 -21.49 25.62 1.36
CA LYS A 100 -22.72 25.56 0.52
C LYS A 100 -23.98 26.02 1.28
#